data_35d8f26602732c951f780e586da49fc6
#
_entry.id   35d8f26602732c951f780e586da49fc6
#
_cell.length_a   1.000
_cell.length_b   1.000
_cell.length_c   1.000
_cell.angle_alpha   90.00
_cell.angle_beta   90.00
_cell.angle_gamma   90.00
#
_symmetry.space_group_name_H-M   'P 1'
#
loop_
_entity.id
_entity.type
_entity.pdbx_description
1 polymer ?
#
loop_
_entity_poly.entity_id
_entity_poly.type
_entity_poly.pdbx_seq_one_letter_code
_entity_poly.pdbx_strand_id
1 'polypeptide(L)'
;MAVRQPHSVRISGIGGQGNVLMGIILADALVSMGLWVVQTQSYGAQVRGGLSYCDVLFCKEPIDYPKANNFNVIYSMHQIAINAHINLLKPNGILIIDSSYVTDIPKEAFRLTKKIVMKPISKLTQERFGTALPSNMVGLGIISKASKIVQPEALKRSMKKHIKEKYHKLNEEAIEFGISLVEKSYTIKEESREFIRGFE
;
A
#
# COMPACT_ATOMS: atom_id res chain seq x y z
N MET A 1 -8.05 -22.29 19.54
CA MET A 1 -7.02 -22.00 18.52
C MET A 1 -6.95 -20.49 18.33
N ALA A 2 -5.77 -19.87 18.43
CA ALA A 2 -5.62 -18.46 18.13
C ALA A 2 -5.67 -18.27 16.60
N VAL A 3 -6.68 -17.55 16.10
CA VAL A 3 -6.78 -17.21 14.67
C VAL A 3 -5.86 -16.02 14.41
N ARG A 4 -4.86 -16.19 13.56
CA ARG A 4 -3.98 -15.11 13.14
C ARG A 4 -4.76 -14.11 12.30
N GLN A 5 -4.66 -12.83 12.65
CA GLN A 5 -5.27 -11.78 11.84
C GLN A 5 -4.43 -11.53 10.59
N PRO A 6 -5.07 -11.43 9.39
CA PRO A 6 -4.33 -11.05 8.19
C PRO A 6 -3.70 -9.66 8.36
N HIS A 7 -2.50 -9.51 7.83
CA HIS A 7 -1.94 -8.19 7.58
C HIS A 7 -2.74 -7.49 6.50
N SER A 8 -2.81 -6.17 6.57
CA SER A 8 -3.65 -5.38 5.67
C SER A 8 -2.93 -4.11 5.20
N VAL A 9 -3.05 -3.86 3.91
CA VAL A 9 -2.52 -2.67 3.25
C VAL A 9 -3.66 -1.98 2.53
N ARG A 10 -3.81 -0.67 2.72
CA ARG A 10 -4.68 0.19 1.90
C ARG A 10 -3.83 1.12 1.05
N ILE A 11 -4.08 1.13 -0.24
CA ILE A 11 -3.50 2.06 -1.20
C ILE A 11 -4.64 2.96 -1.67
N SER A 12 -4.55 4.24 -1.37
CA SER A 12 -5.66 5.16 -1.52
C SER A 12 -5.25 6.47 -2.18
N GLY A 13 -6.06 6.92 -3.11
CA GLY A 13 -5.85 8.13 -3.90
C GLY A 13 -7.11 8.57 -4.62
N ILE A 14 -6.95 9.12 -5.79
CA ILE A 14 -8.06 9.46 -6.69
C ILE A 14 -8.00 8.60 -7.97
N GLY A 15 -9.14 8.51 -8.64
CA GLY A 15 -9.24 7.79 -9.91
C GLY A 15 -8.23 8.33 -10.93
N GLY A 16 -7.42 7.42 -11.50
CA GLY A 16 -6.36 7.73 -12.46
C GLY A 16 -4.93 7.65 -11.90
N GLN A 17 -4.72 7.61 -10.58
CA GLN A 17 -3.39 7.51 -9.97
C GLN A 17 -2.79 6.07 -9.97
N GLY A 18 -3.54 5.07 -10.44
CA GLY A 18 -3.04 3.69 -10.55
C GLY A 18 -2.98 2.92 -9.24
N ASN A 19 -3.69 3.35 -8.19
CA ASN A 19 -3.77 2.68 -6.89
C ASN A 19 -4.27 1.23 -6.99
N VAL A 20 -5.24 0.96 -7.87
CA VAL A 20 -5.76 -0.39 -8.11
C VAL A 20 -4.70 -1.28 -8.76
N LEU A 21 -3.98 -0.77 -9.76
CA LEU A 21 -2.88 -1.51 -10.39
C LEU A 21 -1.77 -1.85 -9.36
N MET A 22 -1.47 -0.91 -8.47
CA MET A 22 -0.54 -1.17 -7.35
C MET A 22 -1.02 -2.33 -6.48
N GLY A 23 -2.31 -2.34 -6.12
CA GLY A 23 -2.90 -3.40 -5.31
C GLY A 23 -2.84 -4.76 -6.00
N ILE A 24 -3.13 -4.83 -7.29
CA ILE A 24 -3.04 -6.05 -8.10
C ILE A 24 -1.61 -6.59 -8.13
N ILE A 25 -0.63 -5.73 -8.43
CA ILE A 25 0.79 -6.11 -8.48
C ILE A 25 1.28 -6.57 -7.10
N LEU A 26 0.91 -5.86 -6.03
CA LEU A 26 1.25 -6.23 -4.66
C LEU A 26 0.66 -7.58 -4.29
N ALA A 27 -0.62 -7.80 -4.59
CA ALA A 27 -1.32 -9.06 -4.30
C ALA A 27 -0.67 -10.24 -5.03
N ASP A 28 -0.40 -10.13 -6.34
CA ASP A 28 0.26 -11.19 -7.13
C ASP A 28 1.69 -11.47 -6.61
N ALA A 29 2.42 -10.42 -6.21
CA ALA A 29 3.74 -10.58 -5.61
C ALA A 29 3.69 -11.36 -4.29
N LEU A 30 2.72 -11.06 -3.41
CA LEU A 30 2.53 -11.76 -2.14
C LEU A 30 2.10 -13.22 -2.34
N VAL A 31 1.21 -13.50 -3.32
CA VAL A 31 0.86 -14.86 -3.72
C VAL A 31 2.09 -15.63 -4.19
N SER A 32 2.98 -15.01 -4.97
CA SER A 32 4.23 -15.64 -5.44
C SER A 32 5.20 -15.98 -4.30
N MET A 33 5.02 -15.38 -3.12
CA MET A 33 5.75 -15.67 -1.88
C MET A 33 5.09 -16.77 -1.02
N GLY A 34 4.02 -17.41 -1.51
CA GLY A 34 3.32 -18.49 -0.83
C GLY A 34 2.31 -18.04 0.22
N LEU A 35 1.84 -16.80 0.15
CA LEU A 35 0.83 -16.27 1.07
C LEU A 35 -0.58 -16.40 0.49
N TRP A 36 -1.57 -16.53 1.38
CA TRP A 36 -2.97 -16.35 1.06
C TRP A 36 -3.25 -14.85 0.98
N VAL A 37 -3.88 -14.42 -0.11
CA VAL A 37 -4.10 -13.00 -0.39
C VAL A 37 -5.53 -12.76 -0.85
N VAL A 38 -6.13 -11.70 -0.32
CA VAL A 38 -7.39 -11.15 -0.80
C VAL A 38 -7.16 -9.71 -1.20
N GLN A 39 -7.54 -9.37 -2.43
CA GLN A 39 -7.50 -8.02 -2.95
C GLN A 39 -8.92 -7.54 -3.21
N THR A 40 -9.27 -6.39 -2.69
CA THR A 40 -10.55 -5.71 -2.94
C THR A 40 -10.31 -4.29 -3.40
N GLN A 41 -11.24 -3.73 -4.17
CA GLN A 41 -11.12 -2.38 -4.68
C GLN A 41 -12.46 -1.64 -4.57
N SER A 42 -12.37 -0.34 -4.39
CA SER A 42 -13.54 0.53 -4.37
C SER A 42 -13.29 1.78 -5.20
N TYR A 43 -14.27 2.09 -6.00
CA TYR A 43 -14.30 3.31 -6.78
C TYR A 43 -15.45 4.18 -6.26
N GLY A 44 -15.21 5.48 -6.11
CA GLY A 44 -16.28 6.44 -5.87
C GLY A 44 -17.23 6.52 -7.07
N ALA A 45 -18.41 7.11 -6.87
CA ALA A 45 -19.39 7.35 -7.93
C ALA A 45 -18.84 8.14 -9.13
N GLN A 46 -17.76 8.89 -8.91
CA GLN A 46 -17.02 9.61 -9.97
C GLN A 46 -15.86 8.75 -10.47
N VAL A 47 -15.93 8.33 -11.72
CA VAL A 47 -14.92 7.48 -12.38
C VAL A 47 -13.55 8.16 -12.50
N ARG A 48 -13.49 9.49 -12.54
CA ARG A 48 -12.25 10.28 -12.57
C ARG A 48 -12.26 11.36 -11.50
N GLY A 49 -11.15 11.50 -10.78
CA GLY A 49 -10.99 12.52 -9.73
C GLY A 49 -11.67 12.21 -8.39
N GLY A 50 -12.54 11.19 -8.31
CA GLY A 50 -13.16 10.74 -7.07
C GLY A 50 -12.24 9.86 -6.24
N LEU A 51 -12.56 9.73 -4.95
CA LEU A 51 -11.85 8.83 -4.04
C LEU A 51 -11.83 7.40 -4.58
N SER A 52 -10.66 6.80 -4.64
CA SER A 52 -10.45 5.42 -5.08
C SER A 52 -9.43 4.75 -4.18
N TYR A 53 -9.64 3.48 -3.83
CA TYR A 53 -8.70 2.72 -3.02
C TYR A 53 -8.71 1.23 -3.36
N CYS A 54 -7.63 0.59 -2.99
CA CYS A 54 -7.45 -0.84 -3.10
C CYS A 54 -6.92 -1.37 -1.78
N ASP A 55 -7.51 -2.44 -1.27
CA ASP A 55 -7.11 -3.13 -0.06
C ASP A 55 -6.47 -4.47 -0.41
N VAL A 56 -5.35 -4.77 0.23
CA VAL A 56 -4.66 -6.06 0.10
C VAL A 56 -4.50 -6.65 1.48
N LEU A 57 -5.15 -7.79 1.72
CA LEU A 57 -5.03 -8.60 2.93
C LEU A 57 -4.16 -9.80 2.63
N PHE A 58 -3.28 -10.18 3.55
CA PHE A 58 -2.43 -11.35 3.35
C PHE A 58 -2.08 -12.03 4.67
N CYS A 59 -1.98 -13.37 4.63
CA CYS A 59 -1.68 -14.23 5.77
C CYS A 59 -0.98 -15.51 5.30
N LYS A 60 -0.36 -16.25 6.23
CA LYS A 60 0.17 -17.59 5.97
C LYS A 60 -0.92 -18.67 5.92
N GLU A 61 -2.08 -18.38 6.45
CA GLU A 61 -3.24 -19.27 6.55
C GLU A 61 -4.39 -18.73 5.69
N PRO A 62 -5.38 -19.56 5.31
CA PRO A 62 -6.56 -19.12 4.58
C PRO A 62 -7.24 -17.92 5.26
N ILE A 63 -7.77 -17.00 4.46
CA ILE A 63 -8.45 -15.79 4.93
C ILE A 63 -9.95 -15.99 4.78
N ASP A 64 -10.65 -16.20 5.91
CA ASP A 64 -12.10 -16.45 5.92
C ASP A 64 -12.93 -15.19 5.69
N TYR A 65 -12.41 -14.02 6.06
CA TYR A 65 -13.12 -12.74 5.92
C TYR A 65 -12.34 -11.74 5.07
N PRO A 66 -12.89 -11.35 3.90
CA PRO A 66 -12.15 -10.59 2.89
C PRO A 66 -12.10 -9.08 3.13
N LYS A 67 -12.43 -8.58 4.32
CA LYS A 67 -12.44 -7.16 4.64
C LYS A 67 -11.62 -6.86 5.88
N ALA A 68 -10.89 -5.75 5.86
CA ALA A 68 -10.21 -5.19 7.02
C ALA A 68 -10.92 -3.91 7.47
N ASN A 69 -11.10 -3.76 8.78
CA ASN A 69 -11.60 -2.52 9.38
C ASN A 69 -10.47 -1.53 9.65
N ASN A 70 -9.25 -2.05 9.87
CA ASN A 70 -8.07 -1.24 10.14
C ASN A 70 -6.86 -1.83 9.38
N PHE A 71 -5.88 -0.98 9.07
CA PHE A 71 -4.77 -1.31 8.19
C PHE A 71 -3.42 -1.20 8.90
N ASN A 72 -2.54 -2.16 8.64
CA ASN A 72 -1.15 -2.11 9.10
C ASN A 72 -0.32 -1.10 8.31
N VAL A 73 -0.66 -0.91 7.03
CA VAL A 73 -0.03 0.06 6.13
C VAL A 73 -1.12 0.84 5.41
N ILE A 74 -1.02 2.16 5.41
CA ILE A 74 -1.81 3.03 4.52
C ILE A 74 -0.84 3.85 3.65
N TYR A 75 -1.05 3.80 2.34
CA TYR A 75 -0.43 4.70 1.39
C TYR A 75 -1.45 5.70 0.88
N SER A 76 -1.26 6.97 1.22
CA SER A 76 -2.13 8.08 0.78
C SER A 76 -1.46 8.86 -0.34
N MET A 77 -2.07 8.80 -1.52
CA MET A 77 -1.58 9.44 -2.74
C MET A 77 -2.21 10.80 -3.00
N HIS A 78 -3.22 11.21 -2.20
CA HIS A 78 -3.95 12.46 -2.37
C HIS A 78 -4.56 12.94 -1.05
N GLN A 79 -4.81 14.27 -0.93
CA GLN A 79 -5.40 14.87 0.28
C GLN A 79 -6.76 14.28 0.66
N ILE A 80 -7.62 14.05 -0.33
CA ILE A 80 -8.94 13.41 -0.09
C ILE A 80 -8.77 12.04 0.53
N ALA A 81 -7.77 11.28 0.10
CA ALA A 81 -7.52 9.92 0.56
C ALA A 81 -7.04 9.87 2.01
N ILE A 82 -6.11 10.74 2.41
CA ILE A 82 -5.65 10.76 3.80
C ILE A 82 -6.77 11.21 4.75
N ASN A 83 -7.55 12.22 4.37
CA ASN A 83 -8.66 12.71 5.17
C ASN A 83 -9.73 11.63 5.38
N ALA A 84 -10.02 10.83 4.35
CA ALA A 84 -11.01 9.77 4.41
C ALA A 84 -10.54 8.54 5.22
N HIS A 85 -9.24 8.23 5.19
CA HIS A 85 -8.78 6.91 5.63
C HIS A 85 -7.79 6.90 6.80
N ILE A 86 -7.31 8.04 7.26
CA ILE A 86 -6.29 8.08 8.33
C ILE A 86 -6.74 7.37 9.61
N ASN A 87 -8.02 7.48 9.98
CA ASN A 87 -8.58 6.84 11.17
C ASN A 87 -8.67 5.30 11.06
N LEU A 88 -8.44 4.75 9.88
CA LEU A 88 -8.37 3.31 9.64
C LEU A 88 -6.94 2.76 9.81
N LEU A 89 -5.95 3.61 10.05
CA LEU A 89 -4.60 3.16 10.37
C LEU A 89 -4.57 2.54 11.77
N LYS A 90 -4.03 1.32 11.88
CA LYS A 90 -3.81 0.70 13.18
C LYS A 90 -2.81 1.53 14.02
N PRO A 91 -2.95 1.53 15.35
CA PRO A 91 -1.92 2.11 16.22
C PRO A 91 -0.54 1.52 15.90
N ASN A 92 0.46 2.38 15.76
CA ASN A 92 1.82 2.01 15.30
C ASN A 92 1.89 1.39 13.89
N GLY A 93 0.87 1.57 13.06
CA GLY A 93 0.89 1.24 11.64
C GLY A 93 1.87 2.11 10.86
N ILE A 94 2.11 1.76 9.60
CA ILE A 94 3.00 2.51 8.71
C ILE A 94 2.14 3.41 7.82
N LEU A 95 2.42 4.71 7.85
CA LEU A 95 1.78 5.69 6.99
C LEU A 95 2.77 6.17 5.92
N ILE A 96 2.39 6.01 4.66
CA ILE A 96 3.15 6.50 3.51
C ILE A 96 2.34 7.61 2.85
N ILE A 97 2.98 8.73 2.56
CA ILE A 97 2.33 9.94 2.05
C ILE A 97 3.07 10.47 0.83
N ASP A 98 2.34 10.67 -0.27
CA ASP A 98 2.85 11.49 -1.38
C ASP A 98 2.57 12.97 -1.09
N SER A 99 3.57 13.68 -0.59
CA SER A 99 3.45 15.11 -0.28
C SER A 99 3.39 16.02 -1.50
N SER A 100 3.43 15.47 -2.72
CA SER A 100 3.10 16.24 -3.94
C SER A 100 1.63 16.64 -3.99
N TYR A 101 0.75 15.83 -3.36
CA TYR A 101 -0.72 16.02 -3.38
C TYR A 101 -1.35 16.03 -1.98
N VAL A 102 -0.56 15.79 -0.93
CA VAL A 102 -0.98 15.88 0.46
C VAL A 102 -0.22 17.03 1.09
N THR A 103 -0.91 18.14 1.32
CA THR A 103 -0.32 19.39 1.85
C THR A 103 -0.65 19.59 3.33
N ASP A 104 -1.75 18.99 3.80
CA ASP A 104 -2.18 19.04 5.20
C ASP A 104 -2.31 17.62 5.76
N ILE A 105 -1.54 17.33 6.82
CA ILE A 105 -1.55 16.02 7.46
C ILE A 105 -2.46 16.11 8.70
N PRO A 106 -3.55 15.32 8.75
CA PRO A 106 -4.43 15.29 9.90
C PRO A 106 -3.66 14.98 11.20
N LYS A 107 -3.97 15.70 12.28
CA LYS A 107 -3.30 15.55 13.59
C LYS A 107 -3.41 14.12 14.14
N GLU A 108 -4.45 13.40 13.75
CA GLU A 108 -4.70 12.00 14.08
C GLU A 108 -3.53 11.10 13.62
N ALA A 109 -2.90 11.41 12.49
CA ALA A 109 -1.75 10.67 11.96
C ALA A 109 -0.62 10.58 13.00
N PHE A 110 -0.28 11.70 13.64
CA PHE A 110 0.80 11.78 14.63
C PHE A 110 0.43 11.15 15.98
N ARG A 111 -0.87 11.00 16.28
CA ARG A 111 -1.36 10.24 17.44
C ARG A 111 -1.32 8.74 17.21
N LEU A 112 -1.62 8.30 15.98
CA LEU A 112 -1.67 6.89 15.63
C LEU A 112 -0.30 6.28 15.45
N THR A 113 0.65 7.02 14.85
CA THR A 113 1.96 6.43 14.52
C THR A 113 3.10 7.46 14.46
N LYS A 114 4.31 6.95 14.73
CA LYS A 114 5.59 7.63 14.43
C LYS A 114 6.28 7.04 13.19
N LYS A 115 5.68 6.01 12.56
CA LYS A 115 6.21 5.33 11.38
C LYS A 115 5.65 5.99 10.11
N ILE A 116 6.09 7.21 9.84
CA ILE A 116 5.63 8.01 8.70
C ILE A 116 6.76 8.13 7.68
N VAL A 117 6.45 7.76 6.44
CA VAL A 117 7.29 7.99 5.27
C VAL A 117 6.59 9.03 4.40
N MET A 118 7.09 10.25 4.42
CA MET A 118 6.54 11.36 3.64
C MET A 118 7.59 11.85 2.64
N LYS A 119 7.27 11.77 1.38
CA LYS A 119 8.13 12.23 0.28
C LYS A 119 7.25 12.82 -0.82
N PRO A 120 7.71 13.82 -1.59
CA PRO A 120 6.98 14.34 -2.75
C PRO A 120 7.13 13.37 -3.95
N ILE A 121 6.51 12.19 -3.84
CA ILE A 121 6.77 11.02 -4.68
C ILE A 121 6.53 11.32 -6.15
N SER A 122 5.37 11.88 -6.47
CA SER A 122 5.01 12.21 -7.86
C SER A 122 5.92 13.29 -8.44
N LYS A 123 6.30 14.30 -7.65
CA LYS A 123 7.25 15.35 -8.07
C LYS A 123 8.64 14.76 -8.34
N LEU A 124 9.19 13.97 -7.42
CA LEU A 124 10.49 13.30 -7.57
C LEU A 124 10.49 12.34 -8.77
N THR A 125 9.37 11.66 -9.02
CA THR A 125 9.21 10.80 -10.19
C THR A 125 9.27 11.60 -11.48
N GLN A 126 8.55 12.73 -11.55
CA GLN A 126 8.58 13.63 -12.70
C GLN A 126 9.99 14.17 -12.95
N GLU A 127 10.71 14.56 -11.92
CA GLU A 127 12.09 15.05 -12.01
C GLU A 127 13.05 13.96 -12.51
N ARG A 128 12.90 12.73 -12.02
CA ARG A 128 13.79 11.61 -12.34
C ARG A 128 13.57 11.02 -13.73
N PHE A 129 12.31 10.89 -14.17
CA PHE A 129 11.93 10.16 -15.38
C PHE A 129 11.35 11.04 -16.50
N GLY A 130 11.24 12.36 -16.27
CA GLY A 130 10.59 13.28 -17.22
C GLY A 130 9.05 13.12 -17.28
N THR A 131 8.48 12.23 -16.48
CA THR A 131 7.06 11.95 -16.40
C THR A 131 6.66 11.43 -15.02
N ALA A 132 5.46 11.77 -14.55
CA ALA A 132 4.93 11.23 -13.30
C ALA A 132 4.20 9.87 -13.47
N LEU A 133 4.11 9.34 -14.68
CA LEU A 133 3.37 8.09 -14.96
C LEU A 133 3.79 6.91 -14.07
N PRO A 134 5.10 6.64 -13.81
CA PRO A 134 5.49 5.51 -12.99
C PRO A 134 5.46 5.80 -11.46
N SER A 135 4.83 6.89 -10.98
CA SER A 135 4.77 7.22 -9.54
C SER A 135 4.15 6.11 -8.69
N ASN A 136 3.19 5.38 -9.26
CA ASN A 136 2.59 4.21 -8.61
C ASN A 136 3.63 3.09 -8.39
N MET A 137 4.55 2.86 -9.32
CA MET A 137 5.63 1.86 -9.16
C MET A 137 6.69 2.35 -8.16
N VAL A 138 7.00 3.65 -8.15
CA VAL A 138 7.82 4.27 -7.08
C VAL A 138 7.17 4.03 -5.72
N GLY A 139 5.85 4.23 -5.61
CA GLY A 139 5.08 3.95 -4.39
C GLY A 139 5.18 2.48 -3.95
N LEU A 140 5.13 1.52 -4.86
CA LEU A 140 5.33 0.09 -4.54
C LEU A 140 6.74 -0.18 -4.00
N GLY A 141 7.77 0.43 -4.57
CA GLY A 141 9.14 0.37 -4.05
C GLY A 141 9.23 0.91 -2.61
N ILE A 142 8.57 2.03 -2.33
CA ILE A 142 8.49 2.60 -0.98
C ILE A 142 7.77 1.64 -0.02
N ILE A 143 6.61 1.07 -0.40
CA ILE A 143 5.88 0.10 0.41
C ILE A 143 6.79 -1.09 0.74
N SER A 144 7.47 -1.67 -0.25
CA SER A 144 8.40 -2.79 -0.07
C SER A 144 9.47 -2.47 0.97
N LYS A 145 10.18 -1.36 0.78
CA LYS A 145 11.30 -0.97 1.67
C LYS A 145 10.84 -0.56 3.06
N ALA A 146 9.76 0.24 3.15
CA ALA A 146 9.28 0.76 4.42
C ALA A 146 8.68 -0.33 5.31
N SER A 147 7.94 -1.29 4.72
CA SER A 147 7.17 -2.29 5.48
C SER A 147 7.78 -3.68 5.51
N LYS A 148 8.70 -4.00 4.59
CA LYS A 148 9.32 -5.34 4.41
C LYS A 148 8.31 -6.49 4.17
N ILE A 149 7.09 -6.18 3.77
CA ILE A 149 6.04 -7.20 3.53
C ILE A 149 6.24 -7.96 2.23
N VAL A 150 6.92 -7.37 1.27
CA VAL A 150 7.15 -7.93 -0.06
C VAL A 150 8.58 -7.67 -0.52
N GLN A 151 9.18 -8.66 -1.18
CA GLN A 151 10.52 -8.54 -1.73
C GLN A 151 10.48 -7.75 -3.06
N PRO A 152 11.47 -6.88 -3.34
CA PRO A 152 11.54 -6.11 -4.59
C PRO A 152 11.47 -6.98 -5.84
N GLU A 153 12.14 -8.11 -5.85
CA GLU A 153 12.18 -9.05 -6.98
C GLU A 153 10.82 -9.68 -7.25
N ALA A 154 10.03 -9.95 -6.19
CA ALA A 154 8.65 -10.43 -6.34
C ALA A 154 7.76 -9.35 -6.97
N LEU A 155 7.91 -8.08 -6.55
CA LEU A 155 7.20 -6.94 -7.17
C LEU A 155 7.56 -6.79 -8.65
N LYS A 156 8.84 -6.84 -9.00
CA LYS A 156 9.30 -6.71 -10.41
C LYS A 156 8.75 -7.84 -11.28
N ARG A 157 8.78 -9.09 -10.79
CA ARG A 157 8.19 -10.23 -11.50
C ARG A 157 6.68 -10.07 -11.70
N SER A 158 5.98 -9.66 -10.66
CA SER A 158 4.53 -9.41 -10.72
C SER A 158 4.21 -8.26 -11.66
N MET A 159 4.91 -7.14 -11.58
CA MET A 159 4.74 -5.99 -12.45
C MET A 159 4.80 -6.37 -13.94
N LYS A 160 5.74 -7.24 -14.32
CA LYS A 160 5.89 -7.71 -15.72
C LYS A 160 4.68 -8.46 -16.26
N LYS A 161 3.89 -9.10 -15.41
CA LYS A 161 2.66 -9.80 -15.83
C LYS A 161 1.50 -8.83 -16.12
N HIS A 162 1.51 -7.64 -15.52
CA HIS A 162 0.40 -6.68 -15.56
C HIS A 162 0.67 -5.44 -16.41
N ILE A 163 1.93 -5.22 -16.81
CA ILE A 163 2.35 -4.06 -17.60
C ILE A 163 2.94 -4.54 -18.94
N LYS A 164 2.67 -3.79 -20.00
CA LYS A 164 3.20 -4.09 -21.32
C LYS A 164 4.74 -4.06 -21.34
N GLU A 165 5.36 -4.98 -22.04
CA GLU A 165 6.80 -5.21 -22.08
C GLU A 165 7.62 -3.94 -22.34
N LYS A 166 7.19 -3.10 -23.27
CA LYS A 166 7.87 -1.83 -23.59
C LYS A 166 8.05 -0.88 -22.40
N TYR A 167 7.31 -1.08 -21.31
CA TYR A 167 7.40 -0.26 -20.10
C TYR A 167 8.11 -0.98 -18.94
N HIS A 168 8.55 -2.24 -19.11
CA HIS A 168 9.13 -3.02 -18.02
C HIS A 168 10.35 -2.33 -17.42
N LYS A 169 11.31 -1.93 -18.27
CA LYS A 169 12.54 -1.27 -17.81
C LYS A 169 12.25 -0.01 -16.99
N LEU A 170 11.38 0.87 -17.49
CA LEU A 170 10.99 2.09 -16.78
C LEU A 170 10.39 1.80 -15.42
N ASN A 171 9.49 0.81 -15.33
CA ASN A 171 8.82 0.49 -14.09
C ASN A 171 9.70 -0.29 -13.10
N GLU A 172 10.66 -1.08 -13.55
CA GLU A 172 11.69 -1.67 -12.70
C GLU A 172 12.57 -0.58 -12.06
N GLU A 173 13.06 0.36 -12.86
CA GLU A 173 13.83 1.50 -12.38
C GLU A 173 13.02 2.36 -11.41
N ALA A 174 11.71 2.50 -11.64
CA ALA A 174 10.81 3.23 -10.74
C ALA A 174 10.65 2.53 -9.38
N ILE A 175 10.51 1.20 -9.36
CA ILE A 175 10.48 0.42 -8.10
C ILE A 175 11.81 0.61 -7.34
N GLU A 176 12.96 0.50 -8.01
CA GLU A 176 14.28 0.70 -7.39
C GLU A 176 14.45 2.12 -6.85
N PHE A 177 14.00 3.11 -7.62
CA PHE A 177 14.01 4.50 -7.16
C PHE A 177 13.16 4.68 -5.91
N GLY A 178 11.96 4.09 -5.85
CA GLY A 178 11.13 4.10 -4.65
C GLY A 178 11.82 3.49 -3.43
N ILE A 179 12.54 2.39 -3.60
CA ILE A 179 13.33 1.76 -2.54
C ILE A 179 14.42 2.72 -2.04
N SER A 180 15.10 3.43 -2.93
CA SER A 180 16.17 4.36 -2.57
C SER A 180 15.70 5.60 -1.80
N LEU A 181 14.42 5.98 -1.92
CA LEU A 181 13.84 7.11 -1.21
C LEU A 181 13.59 6.84 0.28
N VAL A 182 13.67 5.58 0.72
CA VAL A 182 13.35 5.16 2.09
C VAL A 182 14.61 4.84 2.87
N GLU A 183 14.89 5.65 3.88
CA GLU A 183 16.04 5.47 4.77
C GLU A 183 15.77 4.42 5.87
N LYS A 184 14.52 4.39 6.40
CA LYS A 184 14.15 3.58 7.56
C LYS A 184 13.04 2.58 7.21
N SER A 185 13.29 1.31 7.52
CA SER A 185 12.28 0.24 7.42
C SER A 185 11.62 -0.03 8.78
N TYR A 186 10.40 -0.52 8.73
CA TYR A 186 9.61 -0.85 9.91
C TYR A 186 9.08 -2.28 9.82
N THR A 187 9.00 -2.96 10.96
CA THR A 187 8.40 -4.29 11.02
C THR A 187 6.92 -4.18 11.44
N ILE A 188 6.06 -4.91 10.76
CA ILE A 188 4.66 -5.11 11.14
C ILE A 188 4.61 -6.25 12.16
N LYS A 189 4.00 -6.00 13.33
CA LYS A 189 3.84 -7.03 14.34
C LYS A 189 2.71 -7.99 13.93
N GLU A 190 2.91 -9.29 14.16
CA GLU A 190 1.84 -10.29 14.04
C GLU A 190 0.82 -10.04 15.18
N GLU A 191 -0.46 -10.06 14.83
CA GLU A 191 -1.56 -9.96 15.77
C GLU A 191 -2.30 -11.29 15.81
N SER A 192 -2.45 -11.88 17.01
CA SER A 192 -3.31 -13.04 17.24
C SER A 192 -4.53 -12.58 18.03
N ARG A 193 -5.74 -12.99 17.62
CA ARG A 193 -6.92 -12.94 18.49
C ARG A 193 -7.07 -14.28 19.17
N GLU A 194 -7.11 -14.29 20.50
CA GLU A 194 -7.67 -15.41 21.23
C GLU A 194 -9.18 -15.44 20.97
N PHE A 195 -9.65 -16.60 20.52
CA PHE A 195 -11.09 -16.86 20.49
C PHE A 195 -11.54 -16.95 21.94
N ILE A 196 -12.18 -15.90 22.45
CA ILE A 196 -13.02 -16.04 23.64
C ILE A 196 -14.18 -16.93 23.17
N ARG A 197 -14.17 -18.21 23.58
CA ARG A 197 -15.35 -19.07 23.46
C ARG A 197 -16.47 -18.35 24.19
N GLY A 198 -17.34 -17.72 23.41
CA GLY A 198 -18.55 -17.13 23.92
C GLY A 198 -19.50 -18.22 24.37
N PHE A 199 -19.95 -18.08 25.55
CA PHE A 199 -21.17 -18.56 26.17
C PHE A 199 -21.93 -19.69 25.44
N GLU A 200 -21.81 -20.91 25.97
CA GLU A 200 -22.91 -21.87 25.95
C GLU A 200 -24.05 -21.36 26.84
#